data_c18c0caa6328a663bc629ce99cf07702
#
_entry.id   c18c0caa6328a663bc629ce99cf07702
#
_cell.length_a   1.000
_cell.length_b   1.000
_cell.length_c   1.000
_cell.angle_alpha   90.00
_cell.angle_beta   90.00
_cell.angle_gamma   90.00
#
_symmetry.space_group_name_H-M   'P 1'
#
loop_
_entity.id
_entity.type
_entity.pdbx_description
1 polymer ?
#
loop_
_entity_poly.entity_id
_entity_poly.type
_entity_poly.pdbx_seq_one_letter_code
_entity_poly.pdbx_strand_id
1 'polypeptide(L)'
;MKTAVGEVQGEALTLVNTTNTAIAAESGSLPVLGTPFMLALMEKATCEAVADLLEDDETTVGTAMNITHIKASAIGEVITAKAILTEVDGRKLTFHVTARNDKNELVG
;
A
#
# COMPACT_ATOMS: atom_id res chain seq x y z
N MET A 1 -20.80 3.32 -7.43
CA MET A 1 -20.05 2.39 -6.56
C MET A 1 -20.86 2.12 -5.30
N LYS A 2 -21.03 0.86 -4.95
CA LYS A 2 -21.67 0.47 -3.69
C LYS A 2 -20.57 0.20 -2.68
N THR A 3 -20.66 0.77 -1.50
CA THR A 3 -19.65 0.63 -0.47
C THR A 3 -20.26 0.29 0.88
N ALA A 4 -19.57 -0.60 1.60
CA ALA A 4 -19.75 -0.84 3.01
C ALA A 4 -18.45 -0.47 3.70
N VAL A 5 -18.38 0.73 4.25
CA VAL A 5 -17.19 1.26 4.92
C VAL A 5 -16.77 0.29 6.03
N GLY A 6 -15.47 -0.04 6.09
CA GLY A 6 -14.92 -1.01 7.03
C GLY A 6 -14.93 -2.45 6.54
N GLU A 7 -15.81 -2.81 5.60
CA GLU A 7 -15.88 -4.14 5.00
C GLU A 7 -15.11 -4.22 3.68
N VAL A 8 -14.83 -3.08 3.05
CA VAL A 8 -14.10 -3.03 1.79
C VAL A 8 -12.61 -3.00 2.10
N GLN A 9 -11.95 -4.10 1.77
CA GLN A 9 -10.53 -4.32 2.08
C GLN A 9 -9.79 -4.86 0.87
N GLY A 10 -8.51 -4.57 0.80
CA GLY A 10 -7.63 -5.11 -0.22
C GLY A 10 -6.24 -5.34 0.30
N GLU A 11 -5.52 -6.24 -0.34
CA GLU A 11 -4.15 -6.57 0.00
C GLU A 11 -3.28 -6.59 -1.25
N ALA A 12 -2.02 -6.26 -1.07
CA ALA A 12 -0.98 -6.41 -2.07
C ALA A 12 0.30 -6.83 -1.37
N LEU A 13 1.12 -7.63 -2.03
CA LEU A 13 2.39 -8.06 -1.46
C LEU A 13 3.52 -7.88 -2.45
N THR A 14 4.72 -7.75 -1.92
CA THR A 14 5.94 -7.69 -2.72
C THR A 14 7.08 -8.40 -2.00
N LEU A 15 7.99 -8.97 -2.78
CA LEU A 15 9.28 -9.45 -2.28
C LEU A 15 10.27 -8.29 -2.35
N VAL A 16 10.97 -8.01 -1.26
CA VAL A 16 12.05 -7.01 -1.27
C VAL A 16 13.22 -7.59 -2.07
N ASN A 17 13.62 -6.89 -3.11
CA ASN A 17 14.71 -7.28 -4.00
C ASN A 17 15.51 -6.05 -4.45
N THR A 18 16.47 -6.23 -5.35
CA THR A 18 17.34 -5.12 -5.79
C THR A 18 16.63 -4.02 -6.56
N THR A 19 15.38 -4.25 -7.01
CA THR A 19 14.63 -3.27 -7.81
C THR A 19 13.74 -2.35 -7.00
N ASN A 20 13.49 -2.67 -5.72
CA ASN A 20 12.60 -1.88 -4.84
C ASN A 20 13.26 -1.42 -3.55
N THR A 21 14.56 -1.31 -3.54
CA THR A 21 15.32 -0.79 -2.39
C THR A 21 15.35 0.74 -2.37
N ALA A 22 15.76 1.30 -1.23
CA ALA A 22 16.04 2.73 -1.11
C ALA A 22 17.13 3.16 -2.10
N ILE A 23 18.12 2.30 -2.35
CA ILE A 23 19.16 2.55 -3.35
C ILE A 23 18.52 2.67 -4.75
N ALA A 24 17.65 1.73 -5.12
CA ALA A 24 16.96 1.74 -6.42
C ALA A 24 16.10 2.98 -6.60
N ALA A 25 15.48 3.46 -5.52
CA ALA A 25 14.65 4.66 -5.54
C ALA A 25 15.48 5.97 -5.48
N GLU A 26 16.79 5.86 -5.27
CA GLU A 26 17.67 7.01 -5.01
C GLU A 26 17.20 7.84 -3.82
N SER A 27 16.52 7.19 -2.87
CA SER A 27 15.99 7.83 -1.65
C SER A 27 16.80 7.51 -0.40
N GLY A 28 17.87 6.74 -0.55
CA GLY A 28 18.75 6.37 0.54
C GLY A 28 19.89 5.49 0.05
N SER A 29 20.75 5.07 0.97
CA SER A 29 21.97 4.32 0.65
C SER A 29 21.95 2.87 1.13
N LEU A 30 20.83 2.41 1.72
CA LEU A 30 20.73 1.07 2.27
C LEU A 30 19.98 0.12 1.33
N PRO A 31 20.36 -1.18 1.30
CA PRO A 31 19.69 -2.19 0.48
C PRO A 31 18.45 -2.75 1.21
N VAL A 32 17.53 -1.88 1.57
CA VAL A 32 16.27 -2.20 2.25
C VAL A 32 15.12 -1.65 1.44
N LEU A 33 13.89 -2.14 1.68
CA LEU A 33 12.70 -1.64 0.97
C LEU A 33 12.65 -0.11 1.01
N GLY A 34 12.59 0.52 -0.14
CA GLY A 34 12.49 1.98 -0.26
C GLY A 34 11.09 2.47 0.12
N THR A 35 11.01 3.58 0.87
CA THR A 35 9.72 4.17 1.27
C THR A 35 8.81 4.46 0.07
N PRO A 36 9.30 4.96 -1.08
CA PRO A 36 8.45 5.14 -2.26
C PRO A 36 7.82 3.83 -2.76
N PHE A 37 8.52 2.71 -2.62
CA PHE A 37 7.98 1.41 -3.02
C PHE A 37 6.99 0.85 -2.02
N MET A 38 7.18 1.13 -0.72
CA MET A 38 6.18 0.79 0.30
C MET A 38 4.88 1.57 0.06
N LEU A 39 5.01 2.86 -0.25
CA LEU A 39 3.88 3.72 -0.59
C LEU A 39 3.14 3.18 -1.82
N ALA A 40 3.86 2.83 -2.88
CA ALA A 40 3.25 2.25 -4.08
C ALA A 40 2.53 0.94 -3.79
N LEU A 41 3.08 0.10 -2.92
CA LEU A 41 2.44 -1.15 -2.49
C LEU A 41 1.13 -0.88 -1.74
N MET A 42 1.13 0.11 -0.86
CA MET A 42 -0.07 0.55 -0.14
C MET A 42 -1.13 1.08 -1.10
N GLU A 43 -0.75 1.87 -2.10
CA GLU A 43 -1.66 2.35 -3.14
C GLU A 43 -2.25 1.18 -3.93
N LYS A 44 -1.42 0.19 -4.27
CA LYS A 44 -1.90 -1.03 -4.95
C LYS A 44 -2.95 -1.75 -4.11
N ALA A 45 -2.74 -1.86 -2.79
CA ALA A 45 -3.71 -2.45 -1.88
C ALA A 45 -5.05 -1.68 -1.89
N THR A 46 -5.03 -0.35 -1.98
CA THR A 46 -6.26 0.45 -2.11
C THR A 46 -6.97 0.16 -3.42
N CYS A 47 -6.25 0.01 -4.52
CA CYS A 47 -6.82 -0.34 -5.82
C CYS A 47 -7.48 -1.72 -5.77
N GLU A 48 -6.82 -2.70 -5.16
CA GLU A 48 -7.39 -4.05 -4.99
C GLU A 48 -8.66 -4.00 -4.13
N ALA A 49 -8.69 -3.15 -3.11
CA ALA A 49 -9.85 -3.02 -2.23
C ALA A 49 -11.12 -2.64 -2.98
N VAL A 50 -11.03 -1.78 -3.97
CA VAL A 50 -12.19 -1.22 -4.68
C VAL A 50 -12.37 -1.75 -6.11
N ALA A 51 -11.51 -2.62 -6.58
CA ALA A 51 -11.52 -3.09 -7.97
C ALA A 51 -12.88 -3.61 -8.42
N ASP A 52 -13.56 -4.41 -7.57
CA ASP A 52 -14.86 -5.00 -7.89
C ASP A 52 -16.03 -4.04 -7.71
N LEU A 53 -15.79 -2.86 -7.18
CA LEU A 53 -16.83 -1.86 -6.91
C LEU A 53 -16.92 -0.79 -7.99
N LEU A 54 -15.90 -0.71 -8.83
CA LEU A 54 -15.81 0.30 -9.90
C LEU A 54 -16.62 -0.15 -11.11
N GLU A 55 -17.29 0.82 -11.74
CA GLU A 55 -17.89 0.60 -13.06
C GLU A 55 -16.79 0.57 -14.13
N ASP A 56 -17.12 0.09 -15.33
CA ASP A 56 -16.17 -0.10 -16.42
C ASP A 56 -15.41 1.17 -16.82
N ASP A 57 -16.03 2.33 -16.65
CA ASP A 57 -15.46 3.65 -17.00
C ASP A 57 -14.89 4.39 -15.79
N GLU A 58 -14.82 3.75 -14.64
CA GLU A 58 -14.31 4.34 -13.40
C GLU A 58 -12.91 3.82 -13.07
N THR A 59 -12.10 4.69 -12.50
CA THR A 59 -10.80 4.35 -11.93
C THR A 59 -10.51 5.21 -10.72
N THR A 60 -9.48 4.86 -9.97
CA THR A 60 -9.02 5.67 -8.83
C THR A 60 -7.59 6.12 -9.05
N VAL A 61 -7.27 7.28 -8.51
CA VAL A 61 -5.89 7.81 -8.47
C VAL A 61 -5.58 8.27 -7.04
N GLY A 62 -4.34 8.08 -6.64
CA GLY A 62 -3.88 8.56 -5.34
C GLY A 62 -3.70 10.08 -5.38
N THR A 63 -4.26 10.80 -4.41
CA THR A 63 -4.15 12.25 -4.32
C THR A 63 -3.43 12.72 -3.08
N ALA A 64 -3.40 11.91 -2.02
CA ALA A 64 -2.68 12.22 -0.79
C ALA A 64 -2.32 10.94 -0.05
N MET A 65 -1.13 10.91 0.52
CA MET A 65 -0.65 9.84 1.38
C MET A 65 0.02 10.44 2.60
N ASN A 66 -0.30 9.90 3.76
CA ASN A 66 0.38 10.22 5.01
C ASN A 66 0.81 8.91 5.64
N ILE A 67 2.09 8.58 5.52
CA ILE A 67 2.62 7.30 5.97
C ILE A 67 3.86 7.49 6.84
N THR A 68 4.10 6.50 7.69
CA THR A 68 5.32 6.39 8.48
C THR A 68 5.97 5.05 8.16
N HIS A 69 7.23 5.06 7.77
CA HIS A 69 8.01 3.84 7.56
C HIS A 69 8.72 3.51 8.87
N ILE A 70 8.18 2.54 9.60
CA ILE A 70 8.54 2.29 10.99
C ILE A 70 9.76 1.39 11.12
N LYS A 71 9.87 0.38 10.24
CA LYS A 71 10.90 -0.64 10.32
C LYS A 71 11.46 -0.95 8.94
N ALA A 72 12.78 -1.04 8.83
CA ALA A 72 13.45 -1.43 7.60
C ALA A 72 13.18 -2.91 7.28
N SER A 73 13.06 -3.22 5.99
CA SER A 73 12.87 -4.58 5.48
C SER A 73 14.00 -4.93 4.54
N ALA A 74 14.71 -6.01 4.83
CA ALA A 74 15.86 -6.46 4.07
C ALA A 74 15.44 -7.21 2.79
N ILE A 75 16.35 -7.27 1.82
CA ILE A 75 16.18 -8.12 0.64
C ILE A 75 15.86 -9.54 1.08
N GLY A 76 14.83 -10.14 0.47
CA GLY A 76 14.34 -11.48 0.80
C GLY A 76 13.12 -11.50 1.70
N GLU A 77 12.80 -10.40 2.39
CA GLU A 77 11.55 -10.31 3.15
C GLU A 77 10.36 -10.09 2.24
N VAL A 78 9.22 -10.66 2.60
CA VAL A 78 7.93 -10.44 1.92
C VAL A 78 7.14 -9.43 2.72
N ILE A 79 6.67 -8.38 2.06
CA ILE A 79 5.89 -7.31 2.67
C ILE A 79 4.47 -7.37 2.13
N THR A 80 3.51 -7.41 3.03
CA THR A 80 2.07 -7.39 2.69
C THR A 80 1.46 -6.08 3.17
N ALA A 81 0.91 -5.32 2.24
CA ALA A 81 0.12 -4.12 2.55
C ALA A 81 -1.35 -4.47 2.58
N LYS A 82 -2.07 -3.90 3.54
CA LYS A 82 -3.52 -4.04 3.68
C LYS A 82 -4.16 -2.66 3.73
N ALA A 83 -5.21 -2.48 2.93
CA ALA A 83 -5.99 -1.26 2.89
C ALA A 83 -7.42 -1.55 3.30
N ILE A 84 -7.98 -0.70 4.15
CA ILE A 84 -9.36 -0.76 4.59
C ILE A 84 -10.01 0.58 4.26
N LEU A 85 -11.11 0.55 3.51
CA LEU A 85 -11.87 1.76 3.20
C LEU A 85 -12.54 2.26 4.48
N THR A 86 -12.23 3.50 4.88
CA THR A 86 -12.73 4.11 6.12
C THR A 86 -13.75 5.20 5.89
N GLU A 87 -13.76 5.84 4.72
CA GLU A 87 -14.68 6.94 4.43
C GLU A 87 -14.93 7.06 2.93
N VAL A 88 -16.15 7.38 2.59
CA VAL A 88 -16.55 7.77 1.22
C VAL A 88 -17.25 9.11 1.29
N ASP A 89 -16.69 10.10 0.60
CA ASP A 89 -17.26 11.44 0.49
C ASP A 89 -17.32 11.82 -0.99
N GLY A 90 -18.45 11.54 -1.62
CA GLY A 90 -18.62 11.73 -3.06
C GLY A 90 -17.62 10.87 -3.84
N ARG A 91 -16.69 11.52 -4.53
CA ARG A 91 -15.62 10.85 -5.30
C ARG A 91 -14.38 10.57 -4.48
N LYS A 92 -14.32 11.09 -3.25
CA LYS A 92 -13.16 10.94 -2.38
C LYS A 92 -13.31 9.68 -1.54
N LEU A 93 -12.31 8.80 -1.64
CA LEU A 93 -12.20 7.59 -0.83
C LEU A 93 -11.02 7.74 0.12
N THR A 94 -11.23 7.39 1.38
CA THR A 94 -10.18 7.42 2.39
C THR A 94 -9.93 6.00 2.90
N PHE A 95 -8.67 5.62 3.03
CA PHE A 95 -8.25 4.29 3.46
C PHE A 95 -7.32 4.39 4.67
N HIS A 96 -7.44 3.40 5.54
CA HIS A 96 -6.40 3.10 6.52
C HIS A 96 -5.52 2.00 5.92
N VAL A 97 -4.21 2.24 5.83
CA VAL A 97 -3.26 1.31 5.24
C VAL A 97 -2.20 0.90 6.25
N THR A 98 -1.81 -0.37 6.19
CA THR A 98 -0.71 -0.90 6.99
C THR A 98 0.15 -1.79 6.11
N ALA A 99 1.42 -1.96 6.50
CA ALA A 99 2.31 -2.94 5.87
C ALA A 99 2.99 -3.77 6.96
N ARG A 100 3.09 -5.07 6.73
CA ARG A 100 3.70 -6.03 7.64
C ARG A 100 4.68 -6.92 6.90
N ASN A 101 5.72 -7.38 7.59
CA ASN A 101 6.65 -8.34 7.02
C ASN A 101 6.14 -9.78 7.21
N ASP A 102 6.92 -10.77 6.78
CA ASP A 102 6.57 -12.17 6.86
C ASP A 102 6.62 -12.76 8.28
N LYS A 103 7.09 -11.99 9.25
CA LYS A 103 6.99 -12.29 10.68
C LYS A 103 5.80 -11.60 11.34
N ASN A 104 4.93 -11.00 10.53
CA ASN A 104 3.77 -10.23 10.98
C ASN A 104 4.11 -9.00 11.83
N GLU A 105 5.31 -8.48 11.67
CA GLU A 105 5.73 -7.25 12.32
C GLU A 105 5.28 -6.05 11.50
N LEU A 106 4.79 -5.00 12.16
CA LEU A 106 4.39 -3.77 11.51
C LEU A 106 5.63 -3.03 10.98
N VAL A 107 5.64 -2.74 9.70
CA VAL A 107 6.75 -2.01 9.05
C VAL A 107 6.34 -0.62 8.57
N GLY A 108 5.05 -0.41 8.47
CA GLY A 108 4.51 0.90 8.09
C GLY A 108 3.00 1.02 8.20
#